data_3405542380dd65cc3f18632faef6b7a6
#
_entry.id   3405542380dd65cc3f18632faef6b7a6
#
_cell.length_a   1.000
_cell.length_b   1.000
_cell.length_c   1.000
_cell.angle_alpha   90.00
_cell.angle_beta   90.00
_cell.angle_gamma   90.00
#
_symmetry.space_group_name_H-M   'P 1'
#
loop_
_entity.id
_entity.type
_entity.pdbx_description
1 polymer ?
#
loop_
_entity_poly.entity_id
_entity_poly.type
_entity_poly.pdbx_seq_one_letter_code
_entity_poly.pdbx_strand_id
1 'polypeptide(L)'
;DVMGFSAFWAGLVISLQYFATLLSRPHAGRYADLLGPKKIVVFGLGGCFLSGLSYLLAAWGSGWPLISLLLLCLGRVILGIGQSFAGTGSTLWGVGVVGSLHIGRVISWNGIVTYGAMAMGAPLGVLCYSHIGLSGLAGVIMAVALVAILCALPRAAVKAAKGKAMSFRAVLGRVWP
;
A
#
# COMPACT_ATOMS: atom_id res chain seq x y z
N ASP A 1 -2.00 -5.92 24.09
CA ASP A 1 -2.96 -6.44 25.10
C ASP A 1 -4.17 -5.55 25.40
N VAL A 2 -4.30 -4.39 24.72
CA VAL A 2 -5.41 -3.45 24.97
C VAL A 2 -6.79 -4.04 24.60
N MET A 3 -6.82 -5.10 23.75
CA MET A 3 -8.06 -5.79 23.37
C MET A 3 -8.10 -7.28 23.79
N GLY A 4 -7.15 -7.77 24.60
CA GLY A 4 -7.11 -9.16 25.09
C GLY A 4 -6.80 -10.21 24.02
N PHE A 5 -6.37 -9.82 22.82
CA PHE A 5 -6.02 -10.76 21.75
C PHE A 5 -4.60 -11.31 21.93
N SER A 6 -4.42 -12.62 21.68
CA SER A 6 -3.10 -13.26 21.73
C SER A 6 -2.20 -12.79 20.57
N ALA A 7 -0.88 -12.98 20.73
CA ALA A 7 0.12 -12.70 19.68
C ALA A 7 -0.20 -13.41 18.36
N PHE A 8 -0.86 -14.56 18.39
CA PHE A 8 -1.32 -15.29 17.22
C PHE A 8 -2.28 -14.44 16.35
N TRP A 9 -3.27 -13.81 16.95
CA TRP A 9 -4.21 -12.93 16.23
C TRP A 9 -3.51 -11.71 15.63
N ALA A 10 -2.55 -11.12 16.34
CA ALA A 10 -1.75 -10.03 15.80
C ALA A 10 -0.97 -10.47 14.56
N GLY A 11 -0.34 -11.64 14.62
CA GLY A 11 0.37 -12.22 13.46
C GLY A 11 -0.56 -12.48 12.28
N LEU A 12 -1.74 -13.04 12.53
CA LEU A 12 -2.75 -13.32 11.50
C LEU A 12 -3.24 -12.05 10.82
N VAL A 13 -3.54 -11.00 11.58
CA VAL A 13 -3.97 -9.69 11.06
C VAL A 13 -2.87 -9.06 10.18
N ILE A 14 -1.60 -9.16 10.58
CA ILE A 14 -0.48 -8.66 9.78
C ILE A 14 -0.30 -9.49 8.50
N SER A 15 -0.39 -10.82 8.58
CA SER A 15 -0.27 -11.72 7.43
C SER A 15 -1.33 -11.46 6.37
N LEU A 16 -2.54 -11.08 6.77
CA LEU A 16 -3.65 -10.75 5.88
C LEU A 16 -3.31 -9.59 4.94
N GLN A 17 -2.58 -8.59 5.42
CA GLN A 17 -2.10 -7.47 4.59
C GLN A 17 -1.16 -7.96 3.48
N TYR A 18 -0.15 -8.77 3.82
CA TYR A 18 0.81 -9.28 2.83
C TYR A 18 0.15 -10.22 1.82
N PHE A 19 -0.81 -11.03 2.27
CA PHE A 19 -1.60 -11.88 1.40
C PHE A 19 -2.44 -11.06 0.40
N ALA A 20 -3.13 -10.02 0.87
CA ALA A 20 -3.86 -9.10 0.01
C ALA A 20 -2.93 -8.38 -0.98
N THR A 21 -1.73 -7.96 -0.53
CA THR A 21 -0.71 -7.37 -1.40
C THR A 21 -0.28 -8.33 -2.50
N LEU A 22 -0.01 -9.60 -2.16
CA LEU A 22 0.41 -10.63 -3.12
C LEU A 22 -0.66 -10.85 -4.19
N LEU A 23 -1.90 -11.06 -3.78
CA LEU A 23 -3.01 -11.33 -4.71
C LEU A 23 -3.36 -10.13 -5.60
N SER A 24 -3.17 -8.92 -5.11
CA SER A 24 -3.49 -7.69 -5.87
C SER A 24 -2.39 -7.26 -6.84
N ARG A 25 -1.14 -7.75 -6.71
CA ARG A 25 -0.02 -7.36 -7.58
C ARG A 25 -0.26 -7.54 -9.07
N PRO A 26 -0.76 -8.69 -9.55
CA PRO A 26 -1.04 -8.87 -10.98
C PRO A 26 -2.09 -7.88 -11.50
N HIS A 27 -3.09 -7.58 -10.68
CA HIS A 27 -4.14 -6.60 -11.00
C HIS A 27 -3.57 -5.19 -11.06
N ALA A 28 -2.71 -4.81 -10.10
CA ALA A 28 -2.06 -3.49 -10.10
C ALA A 28 -1.23 -3.27 -11.37
N GLY A 29 -0.47 -4.28 -11.82
CA GLY A 29 0.26 -4.22 -13.09
C GLY A 29 -0.66 -4.02 -14.28
N ARG A 30 -1.71 -4.85 -14.41
CA ARG A 30 -2.68 -4.74 -15.50
C ARG A 30 -3.38 -3.38 -15.54
N TYR A 31 -3.82 -2.88 -14.39
CA TYR A 31 -4.46 -1.56 -14.33
C TYR A 31 -3.48 -0.42 -14.60
N ALA A 32 -2.19 -0.56 -14.26
CA ALA A 32 -1.16 0.40 -14.65
C ALA A 32 -1.01 0.52 -16.17
N ASP A 33 -1.04 -0.62 -16.87
CA ASP A 33 -0.96 -0.66 -18.32
C ASP A 33 -2.21 -0.06 -19.00
N LEU A 34 -3.38 -0.22 -18.39
CA LEU A 34 -4.65 0.27 -18.94
C LEU A 34 -4.94 1.74 -18.62
N LEU A 35 -4.77 2.13 -17.37
CA LEU A 35 -5.18 3.46 -16.86
C LEU A 35 -4.03 4.45 -16.76
N GLY A 36 -2.80 3.94 -16.82
CA GLY A 36 -1.57 4.68 -16.58
C GLY A 36 -1.13 4.66 -15.12
N PRO A 37 0.19 4.70 -14.89
CA PRO A 37 0.78 4.49 -13.57
C PRO A 37 0.38 5.55 -12.54
N LYS A 38 0.23 6.82 -12.93
CA LYS A 38 -0.20 7.89 -12.01
C LYS A 38 -1.57 7.62 -11.39
N LYS A 39 -2.54 7.16 -12.18
CA LYS A 39 -3.91 6.91 -11.70
C LYS A 39 -3.92 5.81 -10.66
N ILE A 40 -3.14 4.75 -10.86
CA ILE A 40 -3.09 3.64 -9.91
C ILE A 40 -2.32 4.00 -8.62
N VAL A 41 -1.33 4.91 -8.70
CA VAL A 41 -0.70 5.47 -7.48
C VAL A 41 -1.74 6.21 -6.66
N VAL A 42 -2.50 7.12 -7.27
CA VAL A 42 -3.56 7.88 -6.56
C VAL A 42 -4.62 6.94 -5.99
N PHE A 43 -5.04 5.93 -6.75
CA PHE A 43 -5.97 4.90 -6.26
C PHE A 43 -5.40 4.13 -5.06
N GLY A 44 -4.13 3.71 -5.14
CA GLY A 44 -3.44 3.01 -4.05
C GLY A 44 -3.32 3.86 -2.78
N LEU A 45 -2.97 5.14 -2.93
CA LEU A 45 -2.92 6.10 -1.82
C LEU A 45 -4.31 6.35 -1.21
N GLY A 46 -5.37 6.38 -2.04
CA GLY A 46 -6.75 6.40 -1.57
C GLY A 46 -7.10 5.17 -0.72
N GLY A 47 -6.63 3.99 -1.12
CA GLY A 47 -6.73 2.76 -0.31
C GLY A 47 -6.00 2.89 1.03
N CYS A 48 -4.81 3.48 1.06
CA CYS A 48 -4.09 3.74 2.32
C CYS A 48 -4.88 4.71 3.23
N PHE A 49 -5.50 5.74 2.69
CA PHE A 49 -6.37 6.65 3.43
C PHE A 49 -7.59 5.92 4.02
N LEU A 50 -8.28 5.11 3.22
CA LEU A 50 -9.43 4.31 3.66
C LEU A 50 -9.05 3.28 4.74
N SER A 51 -7.85 2.72 4.67
CA SER A 51 -7.31 1.86 5.72
C SER A 51 -7.16 2.63 7.05
N GLY A 52 -6.63 3.85 7.02
CA GLY A 52 -6.55 4.72 8.19
C GLY A 52 -7.93 5.01 8.79
N LEU A 53 -8.93 5.28 7.94
CA LEU A 53 -10.32 5.45 8.37
C LEU A 53 -10.87 4.19 9.06
N SER A 54 -10.59 3.02 8.51
CA SER A 54 -10.99 1.74 9.10
C SER A 54 -10.38 1.54 10.50
N TYR A 55 -9.10 1.93 10.70
CA TYR A 55 -8.44 1.88 12.00
C TYR A 55 -9.02 2.89 12.99
N LEU A 56 -9.40 4.07 12.50
CA LEU A 56 -10.06 5.09 13.32
C LEU A 56 -11.42 4.59 13.82
N LEU A 57 -12.21 3.99 12.96
CA LEU A 57 -13.50 3.38 13.32
C LEU A 57 -13.31 2.21 14.30
N ALA A 58 -12.26 1.40 14.12
CA ALA A 58 -11.92 0.33 15.05
C ALA A 58 -11.56 0.86 16.45
N ALA A 59 -10.87 2.01 16.53
CA ALA A 59 -10.54 2.66 17.79
C ALA A 59 -11.79 3.18 18.53
N TRP A 60 -12.75 3.72 17.81
CA TRP A 60 -14.02 4.19 18.38
C TRP A 60 -14.97 3.02 18.76
N GLY A 61 -14.88 1.91 18.05
CA GLY A 61 -15.65 0.69 18.31
C GLY A 61 -15.13 -0.17 19.48
N SER A 62 -14.25 0.36 20.35
CA SER A 62 -13.58 -0.40 21.42
C SER A 62 -14.52 -1.12 22.41
N GLY A 63 -15.78 -0.68 22.52
CA GLY A 63 -16.82 -1.36 23.30
C GLY A 63 -17.31 -2.68 22.68
N TRP A 64 -16.95 -2.99 21.42
CA TRP A 64 -17.34 -4.17 20.67
C TRP A 64 -16.11 -4.87 20.09
N PRO A 65 -15.40 -5.73 20.84
CA PRO A 65 -14.11 -6.30 20.45
C PRO A 65 -14.12 -7.00 19.09
N LEU A 66 -15.20 -7.73 18.78
CA LEU A 66 -15.34 -8.43 17.51
C LEU A 66 -15.44 -7.46 16.31
N ILE A 67 -16.21 -6.38 16.47
CA ILE A 67 -16.36 -5.35 15.41
C ILE A 67 -15.02 -4.64 15.19
N SER A 68 -14.33 -4.28 16.28
CA SER A 68 -13.00 -3.67 16.18
C SER A 68 -12.00 -4.59 15.49
N LEU A 69 -12.00 -5.89 15.79
CA LEU A 69 -11.14 -6.87 15.11
C LEU A 69 -11.47 -6.96 13.61
N LEU A 70 -12.74 -7.03 13.25
CA LEU A 70 -13.16 -7.08 11.84
C LEU A 70 -12.75 -5.81 11.08
N LEU A 71 -12.88 -4.63 11.70
CA LEU A 71 -12.44 -3.36 11.12
C LEU A 71 -10.92 -3.30 10.97
N LEU A 72 -10.16 -3.83 11.93
CA LEU A 72 -8.70 -3.95 11.80
C LEU A 72 -8.31 -4.87 10.65
N CYS A 73 -8.94 -6.04 10.53
CA CYS A 73 -8.72 -6.98 9.42
C CYS A 73 -9.05 -6.34 8.07
N LEU A 74 -10.20 -5.67 7.96
CA LEU A 74 -10.62 -4.95 6.76
C LEU A 74 -9.59 -3.86 6.38
N GLY A 75 -9.17 -3.06 7.36
CA GLY A 75 -8.14 -2.03 7.18
C GLY A 75 -6.83 -2.62 6.66
N ARG A 76 -6.40 -3.80 7.14
CA ARG A 76 -5.20 -4.48 6.66
C ARG A 76 -5.34 -4.98 5.22
N VAL A 77 -6.48 -5.53 4.84
CA VAL A 77 -6.75 -5.93 3.46
C VAL A 77 -6.72 -4.73 2.52
N ILE A 78 -7.43 -3.66 2.87
CA ILE A 78 -7.45 -2.41 2.09
C ILE A 78 -6.04 -1.83 1.98
N LEU A 79 -5.27 -1.81 3.07
CA LEU A 79 -3.88 -1.33 3.08
C LEU A 79 -3.00 -2.18 2.15
N GLY A 80 -3.13 -3.51 2.20
CA GLY A 80 -2.37 -4.41 1.34
C GLY A 80 -2.64 -4.16 -0.16
N ILE A 81 -3.90 -3.99 -0.53
CA ILE A 81 -4.29 -3.62 -1.89
C ILE A 81 -3.72 -2.24 -2.25
N GLY A 82 -3.93 -1.24 -1.39
CA GLY A 82 -3.44 0.12 -1.59
C GLY A 82 -1.92 0.17 -1.80
N GLN A 83 -1.15 -0.51 -0.97
CA GLN A 83 0.30 -0.62 -1.09
C GLN A 83 0.74 -1.31 -2.39
N SER A 84 0.03 -2.35 -2.81
CA SER A 84 0.30 -3.04 -4.08
C SER A 84 0.15 -2.10 -5.27
N PHE A 85 -0.94 -1.35 -5.32
CA PHE A 85 -1.22 -0.40 -6.39
C PHE A 85 -0.26 0.81 -6.35
N ALA A 86 -0.05 1.41 -5.18
CA ALA A 86 0.88 2.53 -5.03
C ALA A 86 2.32 2.13 -5.37
N GLY A 87 2.81 1.00 -4.88
CA GLY A 87 4.17 0.51 -5.11
C GLY A 87 4.43 0.13 -6.57
N THR A 88 3.51 -0.62 -7.20
CA THR A 88 3.62 -0.96 -8.62
C THR A 88 3.54 0.29 -9.49
N GLY A 89 2.58 1.17 -9.19
CA GLY A 89 2.39 2.41 -9.93
C GLY A 89 3.57 3.36 -9.82
N SER A 90 4.14 3.56 -8.63
CA SER A 90 5.29 4.46 -8.43
C SER A 90 6.53 3.96 -9.17
N THR A 91 6.78 2.65 -9.19
CA THR A 91 7.88 2.07 -9.96
C THR A 91 7.69 2.33 -11.46
N LEU A 92 6.52 2.01 -12.00
CA LEU A 92 6.22 2.21 -13.43
C LEU A 92 6.17 3.69 -13.81
N TRP A 93 5.69 4.55 -12.92
CA TRP A 93 5.71 5.99 -13.12
C TRP A 93 7.14 6.54 -13.17
N GLY A 94 7.99 6.11 -12.23
CA GLY A 94 9.41 6.46 -12.22
C GLY A 94 10.12 6.02 -13.50
N VAL A 95 9.92 4.77 -13.96
CA VAL A 95 10.48 4.26 -15.21
C VAL A 95 9.98 5.08 -16.40
N GLY A 96 8.72 5.45 -16.41
CA GLY A 96 8.15 6.28 -17.49
C GLY A 96 8.69 7.70 -17.53
N VAL A 97 9.13 8.27 -16.40
CA VAL A 97 9.74 9.61 -16.32
C VAL A 97 11.21 9.58 -16.75
N VAL A 98 12.00 8.61 -16.28
CA VAL A 98 13.45 8.59 -16.53
C VAL A 98 13.86 7.75 -17.75
N GLY A 99 12.94 6.97 -18.29
CA GLY A 99 13.17 6.09 -19.44
C GLY A 99 13.61 4.67 -19.02
N SER A 100 13.34 3.71 -19.92
CA SER A 100 13.60 2.28 -19.70
C SER A 100 15.09 1.93 -19.53
N LEU A 101 16.00 2.74 -20.06
CA LEU A 101 17.45 2.54 -19.91
C LEU A 101 17.92 2.68 -18.44
N HIS A 102 17.15 3.37 -17.59
CA HIS A 102 17.48 3.64 -16.19
C HIS A 102 16.62 2.85 -15.19
N ILE A 103 15.99 1.76 -15.63
CA ILE A 103 15.07 0.96 -14.81
C ILE A 103 15.73 0.46 -13.52
N GLY A 104 16.98 0.04 -13.57
CA GLY A 104 17.74 -0.42 -12.40
C GLY A 104 17.86 0.69 -11.34
N ARG A 105 18.13 1.94 -11.76
CA ARG A 105 18.21 3.07 -10.85
C ARG A 105 16.84 3.35 -10.19
N VAL A 106 15.74 3.28 -10.93
CA VAL A 106 14.39 3.47 -10.37
C VAL A 106 14.07 2.41 -9.33
N ILE A 107 14.35 1.14 -9.63
CA ILE A 107 14.11 0.02 -8.70
C ILE A 107 14.95 0.21 -7.42
N SER A 108 16.24 0.57 -7.56
CA SER A 108 17.11 0.80 -6.41
C SER A 108 16.61 1.94 -5.53
N TRP A 109 16.25 3.09 -6.11
CA TRP A 109 15.70 4.21 -5.35
C TRP A 109 14.37 3.87 -4.68
N ASN A 110 13.49 3.16 -5.38
CA ASN A 110 12.23 2.71 -4.81
C ASN A 110 12.44 1.76 -3.63
N GLY A 111 13.45 0.87 -3.73
CA GLY A 111 13.89 0.02 -2.63
C GLY A 111 14.40 0.82 -1.43
N ILE A 112 15.30 1.79 -1.65
CA ILE A 112 15.84 2.65 -0.60
C ILE A 112 14.71 3.39 0.14
N VAL A 113 13.79 4.01 -0.60
CA VAL A 113 12.64 4.72 -0.01
C VAL A 113 11.74 3.77 0.76
N THR A 114 11.43 2.59 0.21
CA THR A 114 10.54 1.62 0.85
C THR A 114 11.16 1.08 2.15
N TYR A 115 12.39 0.59 2.10
CA TYR A 115 13.04 0.02 3.29
C TYR A 115 13.42 1.09 4.31
N GLY A 116 13.81 2.29 3.84
CA GLY A 116 14.06 3.44 4.72
C GLY A 116 12.79 3.86 5.46
N ALA A 117 11.66 3.94 4.75
CA ALA A 117 10.37 4.24 5.37
C ALA A 117 9.94 3.14 6.37
N MET A 118 10.22 1.87 6.09
CA MET A 118 9.94 0.76 7.02
C MET A 118 10.83 0.85 8.27
N ALA A 119 12.12 1.11 8.11
CA ALA A 119 13.05 1.22 9.21
C ALA A 119 12.71 2.37 10.17
N MET A 120 12.29 3.52 9.62
CA MET A 120 11.86 4.68 10.42
C MET A 120 10.41 4.54 10.91
N GLY A 121 9.54 3.99 10.10
CA GLY A 121 8.10 3.88 10.38
C GLY A 121 7.78 3.00 11.58
N ALA A 122 8.53 1.92 11.80
CA ALA A 122 8.28 1.03 12.93
C ALA A 122 8.50 1.74 14.29
N PRO A 123 9.67 2.36 14.60
CA PRO A 123 9.86 3.07 15.86
C PRO A 123 8.96 4.31 15.98
N LEU A 124 8.76 5.07 14.91
CA LEU A 124 7.85 6.22 14.91
C LEU A 124 6.40 5.80 15.17
N GLY A 125 5.96 4.68 14.60
CA GLY A 125 4.63 4.13 14.84
C GLY A 125 4.42 3.75 16.30
N VAL A 126 5.41 3.13 16.94
CA VAL A 126 5.35 2.80 18.38
C VAL A 126 5.30 4.08 19.23
N LEU A 127 6.15 5.07 18.92
CA LEU A 127 6.14 6.37 19.62
C LEU A 127 4.80 7.09 19.45
N CYS A 128 4.27 7.18 18.24
CA CYS A 128 2.95 7.76 18.00
C CYS A 128 1.87 7.03 18.79
N TYR A 129 1.87 5.69 18.73
CA TYR A 129 0.87 4.91 19.47
C TYR A 129 0.95 5.14 20.98
N SER A 130 2.15 5.23 21.57
CA SER A 130 2.33 5.43 23.00
C SER A 130 1.86 6.82 23.49
N HIS A 131 1.93 7.84 22.62
CA HIS A 131 1.56 9.22 22.99
C HIS A 131 0.12 9.58 22.62
N ILE A 132 -0.36 9.15 21.47
CA ILE A 132 -1.66 9.57 20.90
C ILE A 132 -2.64 8.42 20.67
N GLY A 133 -2.27 7.20 21.06
CA GLY A 133 -3.12 6.01 20.95
C GLY A 133 -3.43 5.59 19.52
N LEU A 134 -4.34 4.62 19.38
CA LEU A 134 -4.73 4.06 18.08
C LEU A 134 -5.45 5.09 17.18
N SER A 135 -6.32 5.90 17.75
CA SER A 135 -7.05 6.95 17.01
C SER A 135 -6.13 8.01 16.45
N GLY A 136 -5.15 8.46 17.24
CA GLY A 136 -4.15 9.42 16.78
C GLY A 136 -3.25 8.83 15.68
N LEU A 137 -2.80 7.57 15.85
CA LEU A 137 -2.02 6.87 14.83
C LEU A 137 -2.81 6.73 13.51
N ALA A 138 -4.09 6.39 13.58
CA ALA A 138 -4.97 6.33 12.41
C ALA A 138 -5.07 7.70 11.71
N GLY A 139 -5.19 8.78 12.48
CA GLY A 139 -5.17 10.15 11.96
C GLY A 139 -3.87 10.49 11.23
N VAL A 140 -2.72 10.10 11.78
CA VAL A 140 -1.40 10.28 11.11
C VAL A 140 -1.33 9.53 9.79
N ILE A 141 -1.81 8.28 9.74
CA ILE A 141 -1.86 7.49 8.50
C ILE A 141 -2.70 8.20 7.43
N MET A 142 -3.88 8.68 7.82
CA MET A 142 -4.77 9.42 6.91
C MET A 142 -4.13 10.72 6.42
N ALA A 143 -3.51 11.49 7.31
CA ALA A 143 -2.84 12.74 6.97
C ALA A 143 -1.67 12.51 5.99
N VAL A 144 -0.81 11.53 6.25
CA VAL A 144 0.30 11.18 5.36
C VAL A 144 -0.21 10.72 3.99
N ALA A 145 -1.24 9.88 3.94
CA ALA A 145 -1.84 9.43 2.69
C ALA A 145 -2.44 10.61 1.89
N LEU A 146 -3.13 11.54 2.56
CA LEU A 146 -3.69 12.74 1.95
C LEU A 146 -2.60 13.65 1.38
N VAL A 147 -1.55 13.92 2.15
CA VAL A 147 -0.39 14.71 1.68
C VAL A 147 0.24 14.06 0.46
N ALA A 148 0.41 12.73 0.48
CA ALA A 148 0.96 12.00 -0.66
C ALA A 148 0.07 12.12 -1.91
N ILE A 149 -1.27 12.06 -1.76
CA ILE A 149 -2.22 12.30 -2.86
C ILE A 149 -2.06 13.73 -3.40
N LEU A 150 -2.06 14.72 -2.53
CA LEU A 150 -1.91 16.13 -2.92
C LEU A 150 -0.58 16.39 -3.64
N CYS A 151 0.51 15.74 -3.23
CA CYS A 151 1.79 15.81 -3.90
C CYS A 151 1.80 15.09 -5.27
N ALA A 152 1.02 14.01 -5.43
CA ALA A 152 0.95 13.24 -6.66
C ALA A 152 0.07 13.92 -7.74
N LEU A 153 -1.01 14.59 -7.34
CA LEU A 153 -1.99 15.19 -8.25
C LEU A 153 -1.39 16.20 -9.25
N PRO A 154 -0.52 17.18 -8.85
CA PRO A 154 0.01 18.17 -9.77
C PRO A 154 1.11 17.62 -10.70
N ARG A 155 1.64 16.40 -10.43
CA ARG A 155 2.73 15.84 -11.23
C ARG A 155 2.24 15.35 -12.60
N ALA A 156 3.10 15.45 -13.61
CA ALA A 156 2.77 15.02 -14.96
C ALA A 156 2.47 13.51 -15.02
N ALA A 157 1.42 13.14 -15.74
CA ALA A 157 1.10 11.75 -16.00
C ALA A 157 1.99 11.20 -17.13
N VAL A 158 2.52 10.00 -16.95
CA VAL A 158 3.16 9.24 -18.02
C VAL A 158 2.09 8.43 -18.73
N LYS A 159 2.18 8.36 -20.06
CA LYS A 159 1.23 7.58 -20.87
C LYS A 159 1.30 6.10 -20.47
N ALA A 160 0.13 5.45 -20.43
CA ALA A 160 0.04 4.02 -20.28
C ALA A 160 0.88 3.32 -21.38
N ALA A 161 1.59 2.26 -21.00
CA ALA A 161 2.35 1.50 -21.97
C ALA A 161 1.38 0.86 -22.97
N LYS A 162 1.48 1.19 -24.26
CA LYS A 162 0.67 0.58 -25.34
C LYS A 162 1.15 -0.85 -25.67
N GLY A 163 1.45 -1.66 -24.66
CA GLY A 163 1.81 -3.06 -24.81
C GLY A 163 0.59 -3.96 -24.61
N LYS A 164 0.45 -5.03 -25.41
CA LYS A 164 -0.50 -6.10 -25.10
C LYS A 164 -0.14 -6.65 -23.72
N ALA A 165 -1.05 -6.52 -22.74
CA ALA A 165 -0.89 -7.14 -21.43
C ALA A 165 -0.60 -8.63 -21.63
N MET A 166 0.61 -9.07 -21.29
CA MET A 166 0.97 -10.48 -21.37
C MET A 166 0.18 -11.24 -20.30
N SER A 167 -0.47 -12.32 -20.70
CA SER A 167 -1.14 -13.19 -19.74
C SER A 167 -0.10 -13.83 -18.80
N PHE A 168 -0.49 -14.08 -17.55
CA PHE A 168 0.39 -14.72 -16.56
C PHE A 168 0.97 -16.05 -17.07
N ARG A 169 0.17 -16.85 -17.83
CA ARG A 169 0.63 -18.07 -18.49
C ARG A 169 1.71 -17.83 -19.55
N ALA A 170 1.61 -16.75 -20.32
CA ALA A 170 2.61 -16.41 -21.33
C ALA A 170 3.94 -15.94 -20.69
N VAL A 171 3.87 -15.31 -19.52
CA VAL A 171 5.07 -14.93 -18.74
C VAL A 171 5.73 -16.18 -18.16
N LEU A 172 4.97 -17.07 -17.53
CA LEU A 172 5.48 -18.32 -16.98
C LEU A 172 6.13 -19.21 -18.06
N GLY A 173 5.51 -19.36 -19.23
CA GLY A 173 6.08 -20.15 -20.33
C GLY A 173 7.35 -19.57 -20.97
N ARG A 174 7.67 -18.28 -20.72
CA ARG A 174 8.94 -17.66 -21.15
C ARG A 174 10.05 -17.75 -20.10
N VAL A 175 9.69 -17.80 -18.83
CA VAL A 175 10.65 -17.81 -17.71
C VAL A 175 11.01 -19.24 -17.32
N TRP A 176 10.12 -20.18 -17.55
CA TRP A 176 10.31 -21.60 -17.27
C TRP A 176 10.19 -22.39 -18.58
N PRO A 177 11.34 -22.70 -19.21
CA PRO A 177 11.38 -23.56 -20.42
C PRO A 177 10.98 -25.00 -20.10
#